data_afa4b2d9303c7160814873002a1f18c0
#
_entry.id   afa4b2d9303c7160814873002a1f18c0
#
_cell.length_a   1.000
_cell.length_b   1.000
_cell.length_c   1.000
_cell.angle_alpha   90.00
_cell.angle_beta   90.00
_cell.angle_gamma   90.00
#
_symmetry.space_group_name_H-M   'P 1'
#
loop_
_entity.id
_entity.type
_entity.pdbx_description
1 polymer ?
#
loop_
_entity_poly.entity_id
_entity_poly.type
_entity_poly.pdbx_seq_one_letter_code
_entity_poly.pdbx_strand_id
1 'polypeptide(L)'
;MRLKGKTALVTAAGQGIGYASVMAMVAEGATVWATDINPTLLERFKGQATIHTHVLDVMDKAAIKALVANIPAIDVLFNCAGFVHAGTVLEATDDDWNLAFDLNVRSQFWMIQAILPGMLAKKKGSIINMASIASSIRGLPNRFVYGATKAAVVGLTKAVAADYVTQGIRCNAVCPGTVDTPSLQDRINAFADPTEARKQFIARQPMGRLATAEEIAPVVVFLASDDSTFSTGNLYSVDGGMTI
;
A
#
# COMPACT_ATOMS: atom_id res chain seq x y z
N MET A 1 -7.00 -5.05 21.43
CA MET A 1 -6.94 -3.83 20.58
C MET A 1 -5.49 -3.39 20.46
N ARG A 2 -4.80 -3.87 19.45
CA ARG A 2 -3.36 -3.66 19.20
C ARG A 2 -3.00 -2.23 18.78
N LEU A 3 -3.99 -1.45 18.30
CA LEU A 3 -3.80 -0.09 17.79
C LEU A 3 -4.53 0.97 18.61
N LYS A 4 -4.95 0.64 19.84
CA LYS A 4 -5.65 1.58 20.72
C LYS A 4 -4.81 2.86 20.92
N GLY A 5 -5.42 4.01 20.62
CA GLY A 5 -4.81 5.34 20.75
C GLY A 5 -3.81 5.71 19.67
N LYS A 6 -3.61 4.87 18.62
CA LYS A 6 -2.79 5.21 17.45
C LYS A 6 -3.63 5.92 16.40
N THR A 7 -3.00 6.88 15.73
CA THR A 7 -3.56 7.57 14.56
C THR A 7 -2.85 7.06 13.31
N ALA A 8 -3.63 6.51 12.37
CA ALA A 8 -3.12 6.01 11.10
C ALA A 8 -3.58 6.88 9.93
N LEU A 9 -2.76 6.96 8.88
CA LEU A 9 -3.13 7.48 7.58
C LEU A 9 -2.96 6.40 6.52
N VAL A 10 -4.01 6.18 5.72
CA VAL A 10 -4.04 5.18 4.65
C VAL A 10 -4.39 5.84 3.32
N THR A 11 -3.57 5.63 2.30
CA THR A 11 -3.84 6.11 0.93
C THR A 11 -4.55 5.05 0.10
N ALA A 12 -5.33 5.45 -0.91
CA ALA A 12 -6.23 4.58 -1.70
C ALA A 12 -7.10 3.70 -0.79
N ALA A 13 -7.70 4.34 0.22
CA ALA A 13 -8.41 3.67 1.30
C ALA A 13 -9.82 3.21 0.90
N GLY A 14 -10.38 3.72 -0.20
CA GLY A 14 -11.79 3.55 -0.53
C GLY A 14 -12.18 2.15 -1.02
N GLN A 15 -11.21 1.30 -1.40
CA GLN A 15 -11.48 -0.06 -1.91
C GLN A 15 -10.33 -1.02 -1.68
N GLY A 16 -10.56 -2.31 -1.95
CA GLY A 16 -9.56 -3.38 -1.96
C GLY A 16 -8.76 -3.43 -0.65
N ILE A 17 -7.43 -3.58 -0.77
CA ILE A 17 -6.53 -3.74 0.37
C ILE A 17 -6.56 -2.51 1.30
N GLY A 18 -6.65 -1.29 0.73
CA GLY A 18 -6.74 -0.07 1.52
C GLY A 18 -7.96 -0.07 2.43
N TYR A 19 -9.14 -0.38 1.88
CA TYR A 19 -10.39 -0.46 2.63
C TYR A 19 -10.35 -1.54 3.72
N ALA A 20 -9.94 -2.76 3.37
CA ALA A 20 -9.83 -3.85 4.34
C ALA A 20 -8.85 -3.50 5.48
N SER A 21 -7.75 -2.82 5.16
CA SER A 21 -6.77 -2.38 6.17
C SER A 21 -7.32 -1.29 7.09
N VAL A 22 -8.08 -0.31 6.55
CA VAL A 22 -8.78 0.70 7.39
C VAL A 22 -9.71 0.01 8.38
N MET A 23 -10.58 -0.88 7.89
CA MET A 23 -11.54 -1.59 8.75
C MET A 23 -10.85 -2.44 9.81
N ALA A 24 -9.77 -3.14 9.45
CA ALA A 24 -8.98 -3.94 10.39
C ALA A 24 -8.27 -3.07 11.44
N MET A 25 -7.71 -1.91 11.03
CA MET A 25 -7.08 -0.97 11.98
C MET A 25 -8.10 -0.39 12.96
N VAL A 26 -9.29 -0.03 12.50
CA VAL A 26 -10.37 0.49 13.36
C VAL A 26 -10.85 -0.58 14.34
N ALA A 27 -11.03 -1.81 13.89
CA ALA A 27 -11.40 -2.93 14.77
C ALA A 27 -10.35 -3.17 15.88
N GLU A 28 -9.10 -2.78 15.64
CA GLU A 28 -8.00 -2.83 16.62
C GLU A 28 -7.82 -1.51 17.42
N GLY A 29 -8.75 -0.57 17.28
CA GLY A 29 -8.84 0.63 18.11
C GLY A 29 -8.06 1.85 17.60
N ALA A 30 -7.67 1.87 16.33
CA ALA A 30 -7.06 3.04 15.71
C ALA A 30 -8.09 4.12 15.36
N THR A 31 -7.66 5.37 15.34
CA THR A 31 -8.28 6.45 14.58
C THR A 31 -7.61 6.50 13.21
N VAL A 32 -8.38 6.48 12.12
CA VAL A 32 -7.84 6.37 10.77
C VAL A 32 -8.21 7.57 9.90
N TRP A 33 -7.22 8.20 9.30
CA TRP A 33 -7.38 9.13 8.18
C TRP A 33 -7.34 8.32 6.88
N ALA A 34 -8.54 8.10 6.33
CA ALA A 34 -8.74 7.34 5.09
C ALA A 34 -8.75 8.30 3.90
N THR A 35 -7.78 8.19 3.00
CA THR A 35 -7.69 9.06 1.83
C THR A 35 -7.83 8.28 0.53
N ASP A 36 -8.52 8.87 -0.43
CA ASP A 36 -8.69 8.33 -1.79
C ASP A 36 -8.88 9.49 -2.77
N ILE A 37 -8.52 9.30 -4.03
CA ILE A 37 -8.79 10.28 -5.08
C ILE A 37 -10.28 10.32 -5.46
N ASN A 38 -11.00 9.22 -5.25
CA ASN A 38 -12.41 9.08 -5.57
C ASN A 38 -13.29 9.35 -4.34
N PRO A 39 -13.99 10.49 -4.28
CA PRO A 39 -14.83 10.84 -3.14
C PRO A 39 -15.99 9.84 -2.92
N THR A 40 -16.53 9.24 -3.98
CA THR A 40 -17.64 8.27 -3.87
C THR A 40 -17.23 7.02 -3.09
N LEU A 41 -15.99 6.58 -3.23
CA LEU A 41 -15.48 5.43 -2.48
C LEU A 41 -15.34 5.72 -0.99
N LEU A 42 -15.12 6.98 -0.61
CA LEU A 42 -15.00 7.41 0.79
C LEU A 42 -16.35 7.47 1.52
N GLU A 43 -17.47 7.59 0.80
CA GLU A 43 -18.81 7.54 1.39
C GLU A 43 -19.08 6.24 2.17
N ARG A 44 -18.37 5.16 1.86
CA ARG A 44 -18.45 3.86 2.56
C ARG A 44 -18.11 3.96 4.05
N PHE A 45 -17.36 4.99 4.44
CA PHE A 45 -16.95 5.22 5.82
C PHE A 45 -17.93 6.14 6.60
N LYS A 46 -19.00 6.60 5.96
CA LYS A 46 -19.97 7.49 6.59
C LYS A 46 -20.57 6.87 7.85
N GLY A 47 -20.61 7.66 8.92
CA GLY A 47 -21.10 7.20 10.21
C GLY A 47 -20.08 6.47 11.09
N GLN A 48 -18.86 6.26 10.64
CA GLN A 48 -17.77 5.67 11.43
C GLN A 48 -17.01 6.76 12.20
N ALA A 49 -17.28 6.88 13.49
CA ALA A 49 -16.76 7.98 14.33
C ALA A 49 -15.20 8.04 14.40
N THR A 50 -14.53 6.91 14.19
CA THR A 50 -13.07 6.80 14.26
C THR A 50 -12.38 6.87 12.88
N ILE A 51 -13.14 7.12 11.80
CA ILE A 51 -12.62 7.26 10.45
C ILE A 51 -12.86 8.68 9.96
N HIS A 52 -11.79 9.39 9.64
CA HIS A 52 -11.80 10.70 9.01
C HIS A 52 -11.47 10.53 7.53
N THR A 53 -12.36 10.94 6.65
CA THR A 53 -12.16 10.83 5.20
C THR A 53 -11.62 12.12 4.62
N HIS A 54 -10.72 12.02 3.63
CA HIS A 54 -10.24 13.18 2.89
C HIS A 54 -9.93 12.80 1.43
N VAL A 55 -10.43 13.61 0.49
CA VAL A 55 -10.11 13.42 -0.93
C VAL A 55 -8.67 13.87 -1.17
N LEU A 56 -7.84 12.94 -1.66
CA LEU A 56 -6.41 13.21 -1.87
C LEU A 56 -5.92 12.54 -3.15
N ASP A 57 -5.40 13.34 -4.07
CA ASP A 57 -4.51 12.86 -5.11
C ASP A 57 -3.09 12.78 -4.54
N VAL A 58 -2.55 11.58 -4.43
CA VAL A 58 -1.18 11.35 -3.94
C VAL A 58 -0.09 11.82 -4.92
N MET A 59 -0.47 12.19 -6.14
CA MET A 59 0.42 12.85 -7.11
C MET A 59 0.43 14.37 -6.96
N ASP A 60 -0.40 14.95 -6.09
CA ASP A 60 -0.34 16.37 -5.74
C ASP A 60 0.42 16.59 -4.43
N LYS A 61 1.69 16.96 -4.55
CA LYS A 61 2.56 17.25 -3.40
C LYS A 61 2.05 18.38 -2.51
N ALA A 62 1.38 19.38 -3.10
CA ALA A 62 0.85 20.51 -2.34
C ALA A 62 -0.37 20.08 -1.51
N ALA A 63 -1.26 19.28 -2.08
CA ALA A 63 -2.40 18.68 -1.37
C ALA A 63 -1.96 17.77 -0.21
N ILE A 64 -0.91 16.95 -0.41
CA ILE A 64 -0.33 16.14 0.67
C ILE A 64 0.14 17.03 1.83
N LYS A 65 0.91 18.08 1.55
CA LYS A 65 1.40 19.00 2.57
C LYS A 65 0.25 19.72 3.30
N ALA A 66 -0.76 20.17 2.55
CA ALA A 66 -1.93 20.81 3.12
C ALA A 66 -2.71 19.88 4.05
N LEU A 67 -2.91 18.62 3.66
CA LEU A 67 -3.55 17.62 4.51
C LEU A 67 -2.75 17.42 5.81
N VAL A 68 -1.46 17.11 5.70
CA VAL A 68 -0.62 16.79 6.86
C VAL A 68 -0.51 17.96 7.85
N ALA A 69 -0.55 19.21 7.38
CA ALA A 69 -0.55 20.39 8.24
C ALA A 69 -1.84 20.56 9.06
N ASN A 70 -2.95 19.95 8.64
CA ASN A 70 -4.28 20.10 9.24
C ASN A 70 -4.78 18.87 10.00
N ILE A 71 -3.96 17.82 10.13
CA ILE A 71 -4.31 16.60 10.86
C ILE A 71 -3.37 16.37 12.04
N PRO A 72 -3.77 15.58 13.06
CA PRO A 72 -2.90 15.19 14.16
C PRO A 72 -1.64 14.48 13.65
N ALA A 73 -0.58 14.52 14.45
CA ALA A 73 0.63 13.76 14.12
C ALA A 73 0.34 12.26 14.00
N ILE A 74 0.69 11.70 12.86
CA ILE A 74 0.43 10.32 12.46
C ILE A 74 1.42 9.36 13.13
N ASP A 75 0.92 8.25 13.67
CA ASP A 75 1.73 7.17 14.25
C ASP A 75 2.02 6.06 13.23
N VAL A 76 1.09 5.85 12.29
CA VAL A 76 1.16 4.82 11.25
C VAL A 76 0.83 5.41 9.89
N LEU A 77 1.73 5.25 8.92
CA LEU A 77 1.47 5.55 7.52
C LEU A 77 1.37 4.24 6.73
N PHE A 78 0.25 4.01 6.05
CA PHE A 78 0.13 2.95 5.06
C PHE A 78 0.00 3.53 3.65
N ASN A 79 1.08 3.47 2.89
CA ASN A 79 1.15 3.84 1.49
C ASN A 79 0.58 2.71 0.63
N CYS A 80 -0.73 2.72 0.38
CA CYS A 80 -1.44 1.70 -0.38
C CYS A 80 -1.72 2.11 -1.84
N ALA A 81 -1.67 3.41 -2.16
CA ALA A 81 -1.91 3.90 -3.52
C ALA A 81 -0.94 3.31 -4.53
N GLY A 82 -1.46 3.01 -5.71
CA GLY A 82 -0.68 2.49 -6.83
C GLY A 82 -1.54 1.84 -7.88
N PHE A 83 -0.93 1.58 -9.05
CA PHE A 83 -1.59 0.84 -10.11
C PHE A 83 -0.65 -0.18 -10.77
N VAL A 84 -1.23 -1.12 -11.49
CA VAL A 84 -0.51 -2.21 -12.15
C VAL A 84 -0.48 -1.96 -13.65
N HIS A 85 0.66 -1.51 -14.18
CA HIS A 85 0.90 -1.49 -15.61
C HIS A 85 1.08 -2.93 -16.14
N ALA A 86 0.51 -3.21 -17.31
CA ALA A 86 0.66 -4.47 -18.02
C ALA A 86 1.34 -4.21 -19.37
N GLY A 87 2.46 -4.88 -19.60
CA GLY A 87 3.24 -4.78 -20.84
C GLY A 87 4.65 -5.29 -20.67
N THR A 88 5.27 -5.62 -21.81
CA THR A 88 6.69 -5.98 -21.93
C THR A 88 7.55 -4.71 -22.07
N VAL A 89 8.88 -4.87 -22.10
CA VAL A 89 9.80 -3.74 -22.29
C VAL A 89 9.64 -3.07 -23.67
N LEU A 90 9.24 -3.83 -24.69
CA LEU A 90 9.05 -3.29 -26.04
C LEU A 90 7.72 -2.58 -26.23
N GLU A 91 6.74 -2.85 -25.38
CA GLU A 91 5.41 -2.26 -25.42
C GLU A 91 5.27 -1.03 -24.53
N ALA A 92 6.13 -0.92 -23.51
CA ALA A 92 6.09 0.17 -22.55
C ALA A 92 6.53 1.49 -23.20
N THR A 93 5.75 2.54 -22.98
CA THR A 93 6.07 3.91 -23.37
C THR A 93 6.73 4.70 -22.23
N ASP A 94 7.33 5.85 -22.56
CA ASP A 94 7.84 6.78 -21.54
C ASP A 94 6.71 7.32 -20.65
N ASP A 95 5.51 7.50 -21.19
CA ASP A 95 4.34 7.94 -20.41
C ASP A 95 3.90 6.86 -19.40
N ASP A 96 3.88 5.58 -19.81
CA ASP A 96 3.61 4.45 -18.89
C ASP A 96 4.64 4.41 -17.76
N TRP A 97 5.92 4.59 -18.12
CA TRP A 97 7.02 4.63 -17.16
C TRP A 97 6.85 5.78 -16.17
N ASN A 98 6.66 6.99 -16.67
CA ASN A 98 6.53 8.20 -15.86
C ASN A 98 5.33 8.11 -14.92
N LEU A 99 4.14 7.77 -15.45
CA LEU A 99 2.93 7.62 -14.64
C LEU A 99 3.09 6.56 -13.55
N ALA A 100 3.68 5.40 -13.90
CA ALA A 100 3.87 4.31 -12.94
C ALA A 100 4.86 4.70 -11.83
N PHE A 101 5.98 5.36 -12.17
CA PHE A 101 6.93 5.82 -11.17
C PHE A 101 6.37 6.96 -10.32
N ASP A 102 5.60 7.87 -10.90
CA ASP A 102 4.97 8.95 -10.16
C ASP A 102 3.94 8.42 -9.15
N LEU A 103 3.07 7.52 -9.59
CA LEU A 103 2.03 7.00 -8.71
C LEU A 103 2.54 5.94 -7.73
N ASN A 104 3.39 4.99 -8.15
CA ASN A 104 3.80 3.88 -7.29
C ASN A 104 5.00 4.20 -6.37
N VAL A 105 5.87 5.16 -6.76
CA VAL A 105 7.13 5.43 -6.07
C VAL A 105 7.17 6.85 -5.52
N ARG A 106 7.01 7.86 -6.39
CA ARG A 106 7.12 9.27 -6.00
C ARG A 106 6.04 9.68 -4.99
N SER A 107 4.83 9.16 -5.14
CA SER A 107 3.76 9.39 -4.18
C SER A 107 4.13 8.91 -2.77
N GLN A 108 4.69 7.70 -2.65
CA GLN A 108 5.13 7.16 -1.36
C GLN A 108 6.28 7.98 -0.77
N PHE A 109 7.22 8.40 -1.59
CA PHE A 109 8.29 9.31 -1.17
C PHE A 109 7.71 10.63 -0.60
N TRP A 110 6.77 11.27 -1.29
CA TRP A 110 6.17 12.53 -0.82
C TRP A 110 5.34 12.36 0.45
N MET A 111 4.58 11.26 0.57
CA MET A 111 3.83 10.95 1.79
C MET A 111 4.77 10.73 2.98
N ILE A 112 5.86 9.97 2.80
CA ILE A 112 6.88 9.76 3.83
C ILE A 112 7.52 11.08 4.21
N GLN A 113 7.96 11.89 3.22
CA GLN A 113 8.59 13.20 3.46
C GLN A 113 7.70 14.15 4.26
N ALA A 114 6.39 14.11 4.04
CA ALA A 114 5.44 14.97 4.73
C ALA A 114 5.16 14.52 6.19
N ILE A 115 5.09 13.20 6.43
CA ILE A 115 4.68 12.64 7.73
C ILE A 115 5.85 12.39 8.67
N LEU A 116 7.00 12.03 8.15
CA LEU A 116 8.18 11.63 8.91
C LEU A 116 8.62 12.67 9.96
N PRO A 117 8.61 13.99 9.72
CA PRO A 117 8.97 14.97 10.75
C PRO A 117 8.14 14.86 12.02
N GLY A 118 6.82 14.61 11.91
CA GLY A 118 5.94 14.39 13.06
C GLY A 118 6.24 13.10 13.82
N MET A 119 6.60 12.02 13.10
CA MET A 119 7.04 10.77 13.72
C MET A 119 8.38 10.94 14.45
N LEU A 120 9.34 11.64 13.85
CA LEU A 120 10.64 11.93 14.45
C LEU A 120 10.52 12.76 15.73
N ALA A 121 9.64 13.75 15.76
CA ALA A 121 9.38 14.54 16.97
C ALA A 121 8.86 13.68 18.14
N LYS A 122 8.08 12.64 17.83
CA LYS A 122 7.59 11.64 18.80
C LYS A 122 8.62 10.54 19.10
N LYS A 123 9.70 10.43 18.33
CA LYS A 123 10.64 9.30 18.34
C LYS A 123 9.93 7.94 18.21
N LYS A 124 8.85 7.89 17.49
CA LYS A 124 8.03 6.68 17.27
C LYS A 124 7.21 6.83 15.98
N GLY A 125 7.29 5.80 15.12
CA GLY A 125 6.47 5.75 13.91
C GLY A 125 6.58 4.41 13.18
N SER A 126 5.53 4.04 12.47
CA SER A 126 5.53 2.89 11.58
C SER A 126 5.09 3.28 10.19
N ILE A 127 5.96 3.05 9.21
CA ILE A 127 5.69 3.26 7.79
C ILE A 127 5.56 1.90 7.14
N ILE A 128 4.47 1.71 6.41
CA ILE A 128 4.16 0.47 5.71
C ILE A 128 3.96 0.83 4.23
N ASN A 129 4.76 0.25 3.37
CA ASN A 129 4.72 0.51 1.94
C ASN A 129 4.11 -0.67 1.19
N MET A 130 3.19 -0.40 0.26
CA MET A 130 2.66 -1.42 -0.64
C MET A 130 3.65 -1.68 -1.76
N ALA A 131 4.44 -2.74 -1.61
CA ALA A 131 5.27 -3.31 -2.67
C ALA A 131 4.49 -4.40 -3.44
N SER A 132 5.14 -5.45 -3.86
CA SER A 132 4.57 -6.63 -4.51
C SER A 132 5.62 -7.74 -4.56
N ILE A 133 5.20 -8.98 -4.70
CA ILE A 133 6.14 -10.06 -5.09
C ILE A 133 6.68 -9.82 -6.50
N ALA A 134 5.90 -9.18 -7.38
CA ALA A 134 6.37 -8.71 -8.69
C ALA A 134 7.28 -7.48 -8.50
N SER A 135 8.52 -7.72 -8.12
CA SER A 135 9.53 -6.71 -7.76
C SER A 135 10.92 -7.32 -7.88
N SER A 136 11.86 -6.90 -7.04
CA SER A 136 13.14 -7.57 -6.85
C SER A 136 13.04 -8.99 -6.25
N ILE A 137 11.84 -9.40 -5.79
CA ILE A 137 11.58 -10.73 -5.24
C ILE A 137 11.38 -11.73 -6.39
N ARG A 138 10.50 -11.40 -7.34
CA ARG A 138 10.18 -12.26 -8.48
C ARG A 138 9.82 -11.46 -9.73
N GLY A 139 10.41 -11.81 -10.88
CA GLY A 139 9.95 -11.33 -12.19
C GLY A 139 8.65 -12.01 -12.61
N LEU A 140 7.71 -11.24 -13.13
CA LEU A 140 6.47 -11.76 -13.73
C LEU A 140 6.34 -11.30 -15.18
N PRO A 141 5.87 -12.15 -16.10
CA PRO A 141 5.61 -11.74 -17.49
C PRO A 141 4.62 -10.57 -17.54
N ASN A 142 4.81 -9.68 -18.52
CA ASN A 142 3.96 -8.52 -18.74
C ASN A 142 3.85 -7.60 -17.51
N ARG A 143 4.95 -7.42 -16.76
CA ARG A 143 5.03 -6.56 -15.58
C ARG A 143 6.31 -5.73 -15.57
N PHE A 144 6.84 -5.36 -16.75
CA PHE A 144 8.13 -4.68 -16.85
C PHE A 144 8.16 -3.39 -16.01
N VAL A 145 7.33 -2.40 -16.34
CA VAL A 145 7.29 -1.11 -15.62
C VAL A 145 6.83 -1.31 -14.17
N TYR A 146 5.77 -2.09 -13.96
CA TYR A 146 5.23 -2.36 -12.62
C TYR A 146 6.28 -3.00 -11.70
N GLY A 147 6.96 -4.05 -12.19
CA GLY A 147 8.01 -4.73 -11.42
C GLY A 147 9.15 -3.80 -11.05
N ALA A 148 9.58 -2.94 -11.99
CA ALA A 148 10.61 -1.92 -11.74
C ALA A 148 10.17 -0.94 -10.63
N THR A 149 8.92 -0.42 -10.68
CA THR A 149 8.41 0.47 -9.63
C THR A 149 8.35 -0.20 -8.27
N LYS A 150 7.91 -1.47 -8.20
CA LYS A 150 7.80 -2.19 -6.93
C LYS A 150 9.17 -2.61 -6.37
N ALA A 151 10.18 -2.82 -7.22
CA ALA A 151 11.57 -2.96 -6.80
C ALA A 151 12.12 -1.64 -6.22
N ALA A 152 11.77 -0.50 -6.81
CA ALA A 152 12.13 0.81 -6.27
C ALA A 152 11.49 1.06 -4.88
N VAL A 153 10.23 0.64 -4.67
CA VAL A 153 9.57 0.70 -3.35
C VAL A 153 10.31 -0.16 -2.31
N VAL A 154 10.83 -1.33 -2.70
CA VAL A 154 11.67 -2.16 -1.81
C VAL A 154 12.93 -1.41 -1.40
N GLY A 155 13.63 -0.78 -2.35
CA GLY A 155 14.83 0.04 -2.09
C GLY A 155 14.51 1.22 -1.16
N LEU A 156 13.45 1.98 -1.46
CA LEU A 156 12.97 3.10 -0.65
C LEU A 156 12.65 2.66 0.79
N THR A 157 11.98 1.52 0.97
CA THR A 157 11.64 0.97 2.29
C THR A 157 12.88 0.70 3.13
N LYS A 158 13.89 0.06 2.54
CA LYS A 158 15.15 -0.27 3.21
C LYS A 158 15.96 0.99 3.55
N ALA A 159 16.01 1.96 2.63
CA ALA A 159 16.73 3.22 2.85
C ALA A 159 16.11 4.00 4.02
N VAL A 160 14.78 4.19 4.03
CA VAL A 160 14.09 4.88 5.14
C VAL A 160 14.29 4.13 6.46
N ALA A 161 14.23 2.81 6.45
CA ALA A 161 14.49 2.01 7.66
C ALA A 161 15.92 2.24 8.17
N ALA A 162 16.92 2.17 7.31
CA ALA A 162 18.34 2.35 7.67
C ALA A 162 18.61 3.76 8.24
N ASP A 163 18.05 4.80 7.61
CA ASP A 163 18.29 6.19 8.00
C ASP A 163 17.69 6.55 9.35
N TYR A 164 16.56 5.94 9.74
CA TYR A 164 15.76 6.41 10.87
C TYR A 164 15.50 5.37 11.97
N VAL A 165 16.05 4.15 11.89
CA VAL A 165 15.87 3.11 12.91
C VAL A 165 16.32 3.56 14.32
N THR A 166 17.43 4.27 14.41
CA THR A 166 17.95 4.78 15.69
C THR A 166 17.09 5.90 16.31
N GLN A 167 16.17 6.44 15.52
CA GLN A 167 15.26 7.50 15.92
C GLN A 167 13.83 6.97 16.20
N GLY A 168 13.67 5.63 16.32
CA GLY A 168 12.42 4.99 16.68
C GLY A 168 11.43 4.84 15.54
N ILE A 169 11.88 4.96 14.28
CA ILE A 169 11.04 4.79 13.09
C ILE A 169 11.26 3.39 12.50
N ARG A 170 10.16 2.70 12.22
CA ARG A 170 10.16 1.45 11.46
C ARG A 170 9.59 1.70 10.07
N CYS A 171 10.19 1.08 9.07
CA CYS A 171 9.68 1.12 7.70
C CYS A 171 9.75 -0.30 7.11
N ASN A 172 8.61 -0.85 6.72
CA ASN A 172 8.50 -2.20 6.16
C ASN A 172 7.63 -2.19 4.90
N ALA A 173 7.76 -3.22 4.08
CA ALA A 173 6.91 -3.40 2.90
C ALA A 173 6.06 -4.66 2.99
N VAL A 174 4.80 -4.55 2.57
CA VAL A 174 3.93 -5.70 2.30
C VAL A 174 4.03 -6.03 0.82
N CYS A 175 4.23 -7.31 0.51
CA CYS A 175 4.45 -7.82 -0.84
C CYS A 175 3.40 -8.88 -1.18
N PRO A 176 2.18 -8.47 -1.59
CA PRO A 176 1.13 -9.43 -1.93
C PRO A 176 1.45 -10.20 -3.23
N GLY A 177 0.90 -11.42 -3.32
CA GLY A 177 0.63 -12.09 -4.58
C GLY A 177 -0.56 -11.48 -5.31
N THR A 178 -1.36 -12.29 -5.98
CA THR A 178 -2.57 -11.81 -6.65
C THR A 178 -3.75 -11.75 -5.68
N VAL A 179 -4.27 -10.55 -5.46
CA VAL A 179 -5.39 -10.28 -4.54
C VAL A 179 -6.64 -9.94 -5.34
N ASP A 180 -7.77 -10.55 -4.99
CA ASP A 180 -9.08 -10.32 -5.60
C ASP A 180 -9.63 -8.97 -5.13
N THR A 181 -9.41 -7.94 -5.93
CA THR A 181 -9.77 -6.56 -5.66
C THR A 181 -10.54 -5.98 -6.84
N PRO A 182 -11.31 -4.88 -6.67
CA PRO A 182 -11.95 -4.21 -7.80
C PRO A 182 -10.98 -3.90 -8.94
N SER A 183 -9.78 -3.40 -8.65
CA SER A 183 -8.74 -3.16 -9.65
C SER A 183 -8.29 -4.42 -10.40
N LEU A 184 -8.29 -5.60 -9.78
CA LEU A 184 -8.03 -6.86 -10.47
C LEU A 184 -9.22 -7.24 -11.36
N GLN A 185 -10.46 -7.06 -10.90
CA GLN A 185 -11.65 -7.35 -11.68
C GLN A 185 -11.70 -6.50 -12.94
N ASP A 186 -11.42 -5.19 -12.84
CA ASP A 186 -11.36 -4.29 -14.00
C ASP A 186 -10.33 -4.79 -15.03
N ARG A 187 -9.15 -5.23 -14.56
CA ARG A 187 -8.11 -5.79 -15.44
C ARG A 187 -8.50 -7.13 -16.06
N ILE A 188 -9.20 -7.99 -15.32
CA ILE A 188 -9.72 -9.26 -15.85
C ILE A 188 -10.78 -8.98 -16.92
N ASN A 189 -11.69 -8.05 -16.66
CA ASN A 189 -12.77 -7.68 -17.55
C ASN A 189 -12.27 -7.01 -18.85
N ALA A 190 -11.06 -6.47 -18.87
CA ALA A 190 -10.44 -5.90 -20.07
C ALA A 190 -9.86 -6.96 -21.03
N PHE A 191 -9.81 -8.24 -20.66
CA PHE A 191 -9.40 -9.31 -21.58
C PHE A 191 -10.57 -9.74 -22.47
N ALA A 192 -10.24 -10.27 -23.65
CA ALA A 192 -11.23 -10.81 -24.58
C ALA A 192 -12.04 -11.99 -23.98
N ASP A 193 -11.41 -12.81 -23.14
CA ASP A 193 -12.04 -13.86 -22.34
C ASP A 193 -11.72 -13.65 -20.85
N PRO A 194 -12.60 -12.94 -20.10
CA PRO A 194 -12.41 -12.71 -18.67
C PRO A 194 -12.37 -14.00 -17.85
N THR A 195 -13.09 -15.05 -18.26
CA THR A 195 -13.14 -16.33 -17.55
C THR A 195 -11.78 -17.02 -17.60
N GLU A 196 -11.20 -17.11 -18.80
CA GLU A 196 -9.88 -17.69 -18.97
C GLU A 196 -8.79 -16.83 -18.33
N ALA A 197 -8.89 -15.50 -18.44
CA ALA A 197 -7.97 -14.59 -17.76
C ALA A 197 -7.98 -14.83 -16.23
N ARG A 198 -9.17 -14.97 -15.61
CA ARG A 198 -9.29 -15.27 -14.17
C ARG A 198 -8.62 -16.58 -13.80
N LYS A 199 -8.79 -17.63 -14.59
CA LYS A 199 -8.11 -18.94 -14.37
C LYS A 199 -6.59 -18.78 -14.41
N GLN A 200 -6.06 -18.01 -15.37
CA GLN A 200 -4.63 -17.74 -15.47
C GLN A 200 -4.09 -16.94 -14.27
N PHE A 201 -4.86 -15.99 -13.73
CA PHE A 201 -4.49 -15.30 -12.50
C PHE A 201 -4.48 -16.25 -11.29
N ILE A 202 -5.44 -17.15 -11.17
CA ILE A 202 -5.51 -18.18 -10.12
C ILE A 202 -4.33 -19.13 -10.23
N ALA A 203 -4.02 -19.61 -11.43
CA ALA A 203 -2.95 -20.59 -11.67
C ALA A 203 -1.54 -20.10 -11.27
N ARG A 204 -1.37 -18.79 -11.10
CA ARG A 204 -0.10 -18.23 -10.60
C ARG A 204 0.14 -18.48 -9.10
N GLN A 205 -0.94 -18.77 -8.35
CA GLN A 205 -0.86 -19.03 -6.92
C GLN A 205 -0.81 -20.53 -6.67
N PRO A 206 0.27 -21.08 -6.08
CA PRO A 206 0.32 -22.52 -5.70
C PRO A 206 -0.83 -22.96 -4.78
N MET A 207 -1.39 -22.06 -3.96
CA MET A 207 -2.58 -22.32 -3.16
C MET A 207 -3.87 -22.53 -3.98
N GLY A 208 -3.85 -22.33 -5.32
CA GLY A 208 -4.98 -22.58 -6.21
C GLY A 208 -6.13 -21.59 -6.13
N ARG A 209 -5.93 -20.42 -5.51
CA ARG A 209 -6.91 -19.33 -5.40
C ARG A 209 -6.28 -17.97 -5.33
N LEU A 210 -7.05 -16.93 -5.57
CA LEU A 210 -6.67 -15.55 -5.27
C LEU A 210 -6.76 -15.31 -3.76
N ALA A 211 -5.92 -14.42 -3.23
CA ALA A 211 -6.11 -13.92 -1.88
C ALA A 211 -7.28 -12.92 -1.84
N THR A 212 -7.90 -12.73 -0.68
CA THR A 212 -8.80 -11.61 -0.43
C THR A 212 -8.03 -10.42 0.17
N ALA A 213 -8.63 -9.25 0.14
CA ALA A 213 -8.03 -8.06 0.76
C ALA A 213 -7.91 -8.21 2.28
N GLU A 214 -8.85 -8.92 2.89
CA GLU A 214 -8.91 -9.23 4.32
C GLU A 214 -7.78 -10.15 4.76
N GLU A 215 -7.18 -10.95 3.85
CA GLU A 215 -6.01 -11.79 4.15
C GLU A 215 -4.70 -10.97 4.16
N ILE A 216 -4.69 -9.79 3.55
CA ILE A 216 -3.54 -8.88 3.57
C ILE A 216 -3.58 -7.96 4.80
N ALA A 217 -4.77 -7.51 5.18
CA ALA A 217 -4.97 -6.54 6.27
C ALA A 217 -4.35 -6.94 7.62
N PRO A 218 -4.36 -8.22 8.07
CA PRO A 218 -3.72 -8.63 9.33
C PRO A 218 -2.21 -8.36 9.39
N VAL A 219 -1.50 -8.49 8.27
CA VAL A 219 -0.07 -8.17 8.20
C VAL A 219 0.14 -6.66 8.29
N VAL A 220 -0.71 -5.85 7.67
CA VAL A 220 -0.69 -4.39 7.80
C VAL A 220 -0.92 -3.97 9.26
N VAL A 221 -1.91 -4.57 9.95
CA VAL A 221 -2.18 -4.33 11.37
C VAL A 221 -1.00 -4.74 12.25
N PHE A 222 -0.39 -5.91 12.01
CA PHE A 222 0.81 -6.36 12.72
C PHE A 222 1.94 -5.32 12.59
N LEU A 223 2.22 -4.85 11.39
CA LEU A 223 3.26 -3.86 11.14
C LEU A 223 2.93 -2.48 11.74
N ALA A 224 1.66 -2.11 11.82
CA ALA A 224 1.18 -0.90 12.46
C ALA A 224 1.29 -0.95 13.99
N SER A 225 1.25 -2.14 14.58
CA SER A 225 1.19 -2.36 16.01
C SER A 225 2.57 -2.41 16.68
N ASP A 226 2.58 -2.46 18.01
CA ASP A 226 3.78 -2.65 18.81
C ASP A 226 4.21 -4.13 18.84
N ASP A 227 3.45 -5.07 18.25
CA ASP A 227 3.86 -6.47 18.09
C ASP A 227 5.04 -6.62 17.12
N SER A 228 5.30 -5.61 16.27
CA SER A 228 6.37 -5.59 15.28
C SER A 228 7.53 -4.63 15.63
N THR A 229 7.77 -4.35 16.91
CA THR A 229 8.80 -3.38 17.34
C THR A 229 10.22 -3.75 16.93
N PHE A 230 10.53 -5.02 16.72
CA PHE A 230 11.84 -5.49 16.26
C PHE A 230 11.89 -5.74 14.75
N SER A 231 10.95 -5.18 14.00
CA SER A 231 10.79 -5.41 12.56
C SER A 231 10.89 -4.10 11.78
N THR A 232 11.99 -3.91 11.04
CA THR A 232 12.20 -2.78 10.15
C THR A 232 13.06 -3.19 8.95
N GLY A 233 12.87 -2.56 7.79
CA GLY A 233 13.57 -2.87 6.55
C GLY A 233 13.13 -4.19 5.89
N ASN A 234 12.09 -4.86 6.40
CA ASN A 234 11.67 -6.18 5.97
C ASN A 234 10.60 -6.13 4.88
N LEU A 235 10.55 -7.24 4.12
CA LEU A 235 9.56 -7.50 3.08
C LEU A 235 8.67 -8.64 3.55
N TYR A 236 7.37 -8.39 3.65
CA TYR A 236 6.39 -9.37 4.12
C TYR A 236 5.60 -9.91 2.93
N SER A 237 6.00 -11.06 2.41
CA SER A 237 5.27 -11.75 1.34
C SER A 237 3.98 -12.38 1.89
N VAL A 238 2.86 -12.07 1.22
CA VAL A 238 1.54 -12.67 1.45
C VAL A 238 1.02 -13.09 0.08
N ASP A 239 1.47 -14.23 -0.42
CA ASP A 239 1.48 -14.50 -1.85
C ASP A 239 0.95 -15.87 -2.28
N GLY A 240 0.40 -16.66 -1.36
CA GLY A 240 -0.13 -17.98 -1.68
C GLY A 240 0.91 -18.95 -2.23
N GLY A 241 2.19 -18.76 -1.85
CA GLY A 241 3.31 -19.60 -2.26
C GLY A 241 3.92 -19.22 -3.61
N MET A 242 3.63 -18.04 -4.16
CA MET A 242 4.20 -17.63 -5.46
C MET A 242 5.72 -17.48 -5.45
N THR A 243 6.35 -17.30 -4.30
CA THR A 243 7.80 -17.06 -4.16
C THR A 243 8.61 -18.24 -3.64
N ILE A 244 7.98 -19.40 -3.47
CA ILE A 244 8.64 -20.67 -3.10
C ILE A 244 8.87 -21.56 -4.31
#